data_55800bd8344f96c36c2ee143ea150a32
#
_entry.id   55800bd8344f96c36c2ee143ea150a32
#
_cell.length_a   1.000
_cell.length_b   1.000
_cell.length_c   1.000
_cell.angle_alpha   90.00
_cell.angle_beta   90.00
_cell.angle_gamma   90.00
#
_symmetry.space_group_name_H-M   'P 1'
#
loop_
_entity.id
_entity.type
_entity.pdbx_description
1 polymer ?
#
loop_
_entity_poly.entity_id
_entity_poly.type
_entity_poly.pdbx_seq_one_letter_code
_entity_poly.pdbx_strand_id
1 'polypeptide(L)'
;MSPIARPLAITIDCLDPRLLLSFWQQLIGGDFIADSPDDYLILENVPSIGMMGFQKVPETKQVKNRVHLDLDVPDIEAAVASSTRIGATRHGVIHEEPANFFQVMSDIEGNEFCFILQK
;
A
#
# COMPACT_ATOMS: atom_id res chain seq x y z
N MET A 1 -9.62 29.80 0.24
CA MET A 1 -9.33 29.32 1.60
C MET A 1 -7.97 28.63 1.61
N SER A 2 -7.10 29.00 2.53
CA SER A 2 -5.81 28.35 2.68
C SER A 2 -5.96 27.10 3.57
N PRO A 3 -5.35 25.98 3.21
CA PRO A 3 -5.36 24.79 4.07
C PRO A 3 -4.52 25.04 5.34
N ILE A 4 -4.90 24.40 6.43
CA ILE A 4 -4.19 24.50 7.70
C ILE A 4 -2.86 23.74 7.65
N ALA A 5 -2.81 22.63 6.92
CA ALA A 5 -1.65 21.77 6.84
C ALA A 5 -1.53 21.17 5.43
N ARG A 6 -0.36 20.66 5.11
CA ARG A 6 -0.16 19.93 3.87
C ARG A 6 0.24 18.48 4.19
N PRO A 7 -0.20 17.51 3.40
CA PRO A 7 0.21 16.13 3.58
C PRO A 7 1.73 16.00 3.40
N LEU A 8 2.37 15.24 4.27
CA LEU A 8 3.81 14.95 4.17
C LEU A 8 4.05 13.50 3.74
N ALA A 9 3.40 12.56 4.39
CA ALA A 9 3.62 11.14 4.16
C ALA A 9 2.40 10.32 4.54
N ILE A 10 2.33 9.11 4.01
CA ILE A 10 1.44 8.06 4.49
C ILE A 10 2.32 7.08 5.26
N THR A 11 2.00 6.84 6.53
CA THR A 11 2.74 5.88 7.36
C THR A 11 1.87 4.67 7.67
N ILE A 12 2.46 3.48 7.48
CA ILE A 12 1.82 2.21 7.82
C ILE A 12 2.55 1.64 9.05
N ASP A 13 1.79 1.38 10.12
CA ASP A 13 2.30 0.68 11.28
C ASP A 13 2.44 -0.81 10.95
N CYS A 14 3.50 -1.44 11.44
CA CYS A 14 3.82 -2.82 11.05
C CYS A 14 4.72 -3.51 12.08
N LEU A 15 4.81 -4.83 12.00
CA LEU A 15 5.72 -5.61 12.83
C LEU A 15 7.13 -5.60 12.25
N ASP A 16 7.25 -5.69 10.93
CA ASP A 16 8.54 -5.77 10.24
C ASP A 16 8.62 -4.71 9.14
N PRO A 17 9.16 -3.52 9.45
CA PRO A 17 9.25 -2.44 8.48
C PRO A 17 10.06 -2.78 7.22
N ARG A 18 11.15 -3.56 7.33
CA ARG A 18 11.97 -3.90 6.17
C ARG A 18 11.21 -4.75 5.15
N LEU A 19 10.55 -5.79 5.63
CA LEU A 19 9.79 -6.66 4.75
C LEU A 19 8.60 -5.92 4.14
N LEU A 20 7.90 -5.11 4.94
CA LEU A 20 6.75 -4.36 4.43
C LEU A 20 7.17 -3.28 3.45
N LEU A 21 8.25 -2.55 3.72
CA LEU A 21 8.80 -1.57 2.78
C LEU A 21 9.15 -2.23 1.45
N SER A 22 9.84 -3.38 1.50
CA SER A 22 10.23 -4.11 0.29
C SER A 22 9.01 -4.51 -0.54
N PHE A 23 7.95 -4.98 0.12
CA PHE A 23 6.70 -5.31 -0.57
C PHE A 23 6.13 -4.09 -1.30
N TRP A 24 5.95 -2.98 -0.59
CA TRP A 24 5.36 -1.77 -1.17
C TRP A 24 6.25 -1.15 -2.24
N GLN A 25 7.57 -1.18 -2.07
CA GLN A 25 8.51 -0.71 -3.09
C GLN A 25 8.36 -1.50 -4.39
N GLN A 26 8.22 -2.81 -4.30
CA GLN A 26 7.98 -3.64 -5.48
C GLN A 26 6.61 -3.39 -6.10
N LEU A 27 5.62 -3.03 -5.29
CA LEU A 27 4.26 -2.82 -5.76
C LEU A 27 4.08 -1.48 -6.46
N ILE A 28 4.60 -0.40 -5.88
CA ILE A 28 4.32 0.97 -6.36
C ILE A 28 5.56 1.83 -6.63
N GLY A 29 6.76 1.31 -6.37
CA GLY A 29 8.00 2.03 -6.63
C GLY A 29 8.45 2.88 -5.45
N GLY A 30 9.36 3.80 -5.74
CA GLY A 30 9.96 4.66 -4.73
C GLY A 30 11.38 4.26 -4.38
N ASP A 31 12.06 5.14 -3.63
CA ASP A 31 13.46 5.01 -3.26
C ASP A 31 13.60 4.84 -1.75
N PHE A 32 14.31 3.79 -1.34
CA PHE A 32 14.59 3.54 0.08
C PHE A 32 15.65 4.52 0.59
N ILE A 33 15.39 5.14 1.75
CA ILE A 33 16.37 5.99 2.42
C ILE A 33 17.16 5.12 3.41
N ALA A 34 18.43 4.83 3.08
CA ALA A 34 19.25 3.86 3.79
C ALA A 34 19.57 4.25 5.24
N ASP A 35 19.58 5.53 5.55
CA ASP A 35 19.95 6.04 6.88
C ASP A 35 18.77 6.15 7.86
N SER A 36 17.62 5.60 7.49
CA SER A 36 16.45 5.58 8.37
C SER A 36 16.69 4.68 9.58
N PRO A 37 16.19 5.05 10.78
CA PRO A 37 16.21 4.14 11.93
C PRO A 37 15.46 2.83 11.61
N ASP A 38 15.92 1.71 12.18
CA ASP A 38 15.32 0.39 11.89
C ASP A 38 13.85 0.26 12.27
N ASP A 39 13.36 1.10 13.18
CA ASP A 39 11.98 1.09 13.64
C ASP A 39 11.08 2.06 12.86
N TYR A 40 11.64 2.85 11.95
CA TYR A 40 10.89 3.76 11.08
C TYR A 40 11.62 3.92 9.77
N LEU A 41 11.15 3.22 8.74
CA LEU A 41 11.76 3.25 7.41
C LEU A 41 10.95 4.13 6.46
N ILE A 42 11.61 4.71 5.46
CA ILE A 42 10.99 5.66 4.55
C ILE A 42 11.28 5.27 3.10
N LEU A 43 10.23 5.34 2.27
CA LEU A 43 10.31 5.39 0.81
C LEU A 43 10.07 6.83 0.37
N GLU A 44 10.99 7.38 -0.41
CA GLU A 44 10.81 8.66 -1.09
C GLU A 44 10.41 8.47 -2.53
N ASN A 45 9.94 9.54 -3.16
CA ASN A 45 9.64 9.57 -4.59
C ASN A 45 8.69 8.46 -5.04
N VAL A 46 7.74 8.09 -4.18
CA VAL A 46 6.68 7.16 -4.56
C VAL A 46 5.74 7.87 -5.51
N PRO A 47 5.55 7.35 -6.74
CA PRO A 47 4.69 8.03 -7.73
C PRO A 47 3.31 8.37 -7.17
N SER A 48 2.86 9.60 -7.38
CA SER A 48 1.57 10.17 -6.98
C SER A 48 1.34 10.31 -5.48
N ILE A 49 2.17 9.70 -4.64
CA ILE A 49 2.05 9.78 -3.18
C ILE A 49 3.15 10.66 -2.59
N GLY A 50 4.38 10.52 -3.07
CA GLY A 50 5.55 11.20 -2.54
C GLY A 50 6.31 10.36 -1.53
N MET A 51 5.90 10.38 -0.27
CA MET A 51 6.62 9.67 0.79
C MET A 51 5.72 8.67 1.51
N MET A 52 6.27 7.50 1.81
CA MET A 52 5.63 6.50 2.68
C MET A 52 6.57 6.12 3.80
N GLY A 53 6.02 6.05 5.03
CA GLY A 53 6.74 5.55 6.19
C GLY A 53 6.23 4.17 6.61
N PHE A 54 7.14 3.40 7.24
CA PHE A 54 6.82 2.08 7.77
C PHE A 54 7.34 2.06 9.20
N GLN A 55 6.42 2.12 10.16
CA GLN A 55 6.77 2.29 11.58
C GLN A 55 6.51 1.01 12.35
N LYS A 56 7.54 0.56 13.08
CA LYS A 56 7.42 -0.64 13.89
C LYS A 56 6.52 -0.40 15.08
N VAL A 57 5.56 -1.31 15.26
CA VAL A 57 4.66 -1.35 16.43
C VAL A 57 4.66 -2.78 16.99
N PRO A 58 4.30 -2.97 18.28
CA PRO A 58 4.35 -4.31 18.88
C PRO A 58 3.16 -5.21 18.52
N GLU A 59 2.02 -4.64 18.09
CA GLU A 59 0.80 -5.39 17.83
C GLU A 59 0.61 -5.72 16.36
N THR A 60 -0.01 -6.90 16.10
CA THR A 60 -0.46 -7.25 14.76
C THR A 60 -1.73 -6.49 14.41
N LYS A 61 -2.01 -6.38 13.10
CA LYS A 61 -3.27 -5.82 12.62
C LYS A 61 -4.42 -6.74 13.02
N GLN A 62 -5.45 -6.19 13.67
CA GLN A 62 -6.58 -6.96 14.19
C GLN A 62 -7.88 -6.72 13.42
N VAL A 63 -8.16 -5.47 13.04
CA VAL A 63 -9.41 -5.09 12.39
C VAL A 63 -9.15 -4.59 10.98
N LYS A 64 -10.23 -4.49 10.18
CA LYS A 64 -10.16 -3.95 8.82
C LYS A 64 -9.63 -2.51 8.86
N ASN A 65 -8.81 -2.15 7.86
CA ASN A 65 -8.33 -0.77 7.68
C ASN A 65 -9.50 0.21 7.60
N ARG A 66 -9.32 1.38 8.21
CA ARG A 66 -10.25 2.51 8.03
C ARG A 66 -9.82 3.39 6.86
N VAL A 67 -8.53 3.38 6.52
CA VAL A 67 -7.97 4.03 5.34
C VAL A 67 -7.29 2.97 4.50
N HIS A 68 -7.56 2.95 3.22
CA HIS A 68 -6.88 2.06 2.28
C HIS A 68 -6.46 2.82 1.03
N LEU A 69 -5.40 2.34 0.39
CA LEU A 69 -4.96 2.89 -0.88
C LEU A 69 -5.70 2.22 -2.02
N ASP A 70 -6.11 3.01 -2.99
CA ASP A 70 -6.64 2.52 -4.25
C ASP A 70 -5.56 2.70 -5.32
N LEU A 71 -5.17 1.62 -5.96
CA LEU A 71 -4.09 1.61 -6.94
C LEU A 71 -4.67 1.38 -8.33
N ASP A 72 -4.40 2.33 -9.22
CA ASP A 72 -4.87 2.27 -10.61
C ASP A 72 -4.05 1.23 -11.38
N VAL A 73 -4.72 0.31 -12.05
CA VAL A 73 -4.06 -0.74 -12.83
C VAL A 73 -4.75 -0.87 -14.20
N PRO A 74 -3.99 -1.24 -15.25
CA PRO A 74 -4.59 -1.48 -16.57
C PRO A 74 -5.24 -2.85 -16.72
N ASP A 75 -4.97 -3.78 -15.78
CA ASP A 75 -5.48 -5.16 -15.84
C ASP A 75 -5.44 -5.73 -14.42
N ILE A 76 -6.62 -5.97 -13.83
CA ILE A 76 -6.71 -6.45 -12.45
C ILE A 76 -6.11 -7.85 -12.30
N GLU A 77 -6.43 -8.78 -13.20
CA GLU A 77 -5.92 -10.16 -13.06
C GLU A 77 -4.38 -10.21 -13.18
N ALA A 78 -3.81 -9.40 -14.07
CA ALA A 78 -2.35 -9.32 -14.18
C ALA A 78 -1.73 -8.72 -12.91
N ALA A 79 -2.35 -7.68 -12.34
CA ALA A 79 -1.89 -7.07 -11.10
C ALA A 79 -2.01 -8.04 -9.91
N VAL A 80 -3.10 -8.80 -9.83
CA VAL A 80 -3.26 -9.85 -8.81
C VAL A 80 -2.15 -10.89 -8.93
N ALA A 81 -1.89 -11.38 -10.14
CA ALA A 81 -0.84 -12.39 -10.35
C ALA A 81 0.54 -11.87 -9.94
N SER A 82 0.89 -10.66 -10.36
CA SER A 82 2.19 -10.06 -10.04
C SER A 82 2.34 -9.79 -8.53
N SER A 83 1.31 -9.23 -7.89
CA SER A 83 1.38 -8.89 -6.47
C SER A 83 1.35 -10.13 -5.57
N THR A 84 0.64 -11.18 -5.98
CA THR A 84 0.64 -12.44 -5.24
C THR A 84 2.03 -13.06 -5.19
N ARG A 85 2.82 -12.93 -6.25
CA ARG A 85 4.20 -13.44 -6.26
C ARG A 85 5.10 -12.75 -5.24
N ILE A 86 4.79 -11.53 -4.84
CA ILE A 86 5.58 -10.82 -3.83
C ILE A 86 4.92 -10.85 -2.44
N GLY A 87 3.84 -11.61 -2.29
CA GLY A 87 3.25 -11.88 -0.98
C GLY A 87 1.86 -11.30 -0.71
N ALA A 88 1.25 -10.61 -1.67
CA ALA A 88 -0.12 -10.11 -1.52
C ALA A 88 -1.13 -11.26 -1.47
N THR A 89 -2.26 -11.01 -0.82
CA THR A 89 -3.38 -11.93 -0.76
C THR A 89 -4.60 -11.30 -1.41
N ARG A 90 -5.26 -12.06 -2.27
CA ARG A 90 -6.53 -11.66 -2.89
C ARG A 90 -7.68 -11.96 -1.93
N HIS A 91 -8.63 -11.02 -1.80
CA HIS A 91 -9.83 -11.18 -0.99
C HIS A 91 -11.08 -11.05 -1.84
N GLY A 92 -11.82 -12.16 -1.97
CA GLY A 92 -13.07 -12.18 -2.73
C GLY A 92 -12.87 -12.05 -4.23
N VAL A 93 -13.90 -11.57 -4.89
CA VAL A 93 -13.97 -11.48 -6.35
C VAL A 93 -13.83 -10.03 -6.81
N ILE A 94 -13.66 -9.84 -8.12
CA ILE A 94 -13.71 -8.50 -8.72
C ILE A 94 -15.16 -7.99 -8.65
N HIS A 95 -15.31 -6.76 -8.15
CA HIS A 95 -16.59 -6.07 -8.07
C HIS A 95 -16.69 -5.04 -9.19
N GLU A 96 -17.88 -4.88 -9.73
CA GLU A 96 -18.16 -3.86 -10.73
C GLU A 96 -19.02 -2.75 -10.14
N GLU A 97 -18.59 -1.51 -10.39
CA GLU A 97 -19.33 -0.29 -10.05
C GLU A 97 -19.52 0.55 -11.31
N PRO A 98 -20.37 1.60 -11.28
CA PRO A 98 -20.59 2.40 -12.47
C PRO A 98 -19.34 2.98 -13.12
N ALA A 99 -18.36 3.41 -12.30
CA ALA A 99 -17.15 4.08 -12.79
C ALA A 99 -15.93 3.17 -12.91
N ASN A 100 -15.95 1.97 -12.30
CA ASN A 100 -14.75 1.13 -12.23
C ASN A 100 -15.07 -0.32 -11.89
N PHE A 101 -14.00 -1.14 -11.98
CA PHE A 101 -13.95 -2.46 -11.35
C PHE A 101 -12.93 -2.37 -10.22
N PHE A 102 -13.12 -3.13 -9.14
CA PHE A 102 -12.13 -3.16 -8.07
C PHE A 102 -11.95 -4.55 -7.48
N GLN A 103 -10.74 -4.79 -6.97
CA GLN A 103 -10.36 -6.01 -6.28
C GLN A 103 -9.71 -5.68 -4.96
N VAL A 104 -10.24 -6.22 -3.87
CA VAL A 104 -9.64 -6.06 -2.55
C VAL A 104 -8.46 -7.02 -2.42
N MET A 105 -7.35 -6.48 -1.92
CA MET A 105 -6.11 -7.21 -1.65
C MET A 105 -5.65 -6.92 -0.24
N SER A 106 -4.67 -7.68 0.24
CA SER A 106 -3.92 -7.30 1.44
C SER A 106 -2.42 -7.46 1.19
N ASP A 107 -1.64 -6.65 1.91
CA ASP A 107 -0.19 -6.76 1.91
C ASP A 107 0.27 -7.92 2.82
N ILE A 108 1.59 -8.07 2.98
CA ILE A 108 2.17 -9.19 3.74
C ILE A 108 1.87 -9.15 5.24
N GLU A 109 1.36 -8.02 5.75
CA GLU A 109 0.93 -7.90 7.16
C GLU A 109 -0.59 -7.77 7.30
N GLY A 110 -1.32 -8.01 6.22
CA GLY A 110 -2.79 -8.02 6.24
C GLY A 110 -3.44 -6.66 6.05
N ASN A 111 -2.68 -5.60 5.72
CA ASN A 111 -3.26 -4.30 5.45
C ASN A 111 -3.96 -4.32 4.09
N GLU A 112 -5.23 -3.91 4.06
CA GLU A 112 -6.04 -3.94 2.84
C GLU A 112 -5.70 -2.76 1.93
N PHE A 113 -5.65 -3.05 0.64
CA PHE A 113 -5.61 -2.07 -0.44
C PHE A 113 -6.44 -2.61 -1.61
N CYS A 114 -6.72 -1.79 -2.61
CA CYS A 114 -7.51 -2.21 -3.75
C CYS A 114 -6.79 -1.91 -5.06
N PHE A 115 -6.95 -2.82 -6.03
CA PHE A 115 -6.67 -2.52 -7.42
C PHE A 115 -7.93 -1.98 -8.06
N ILE A 116 -7.80 -0.88 -8.80
CA ILE A 116 -8.91 -0.21 -9.48
C ILE A 116 -8.64 -0.22 -10.99
N LEU A 117 -9.62 -0.71 -11.74
CA LEU A 117 -9.62 -0.57 -13.20
C LEU A 117 -10.71 0.43 -13.57
N GLN A 118 -10.32 1.59 -14.03
CA GLN A 118 -11.25 2.63 -14.42
C GLN A 118 -11.92 2.29 -15.75
N LYS A 119 -13.22 2.59 -15.87
CA LYS A 119 -13.98 2.41 -17.10
C LYS A 119 -13.80 3.56 -18.06
#